data_2e4955bbe5f58927d9f7c6ebe23b3cfd
#
_entry.id   2e4955bbe5f58927d9f7c6ebe23b3cfd
#
_cell.length_a   1.000
_cell.length_b   1.000
_cell.length_c   1.000
_cell.angle_alpha   90.00
_cell.angle_beta   90.00
_cell.angle_gamma   90.00
#
_symmetry.space_group_name_H-M   'P 1'
#
loop_
_entity.id
_entity.type
_entity.pdbx_description
1 polymer ?
#
loop_
_entity_poly.entity_id
_entity_poly.type
_entity_poly.pdbx_seq_one_letter_code
_entity_poly.pdbx_strand_id
1 'polypeptide(L)'
;ENKDVSGIIYCATRKEVDFLCELINSRGIGCTKYHAGLSDEERKKNQEDFVFDKVSVMVATNAFGMGIDKPNIRYVIHNNMPKNIEGYYQEIGRAGRDGEKSECILIFSPGDVQTQKYIIETGTLNPERKINELSKLQTMMDLVYSNGCYRRFILNYFGEDLEEDCHNCSNCEMEGELVDKTIDAQKVISCVYRMKRPFGIGVIIDVLRASKNKKIIELGLDQLSTYGIMKDYSKEGLKDF
;
A
#
# COMPACT_ATOMS: atom_id res chain seq x y z
N GLU A 1 19.97 6.12 5.07
CA GLU A 1 20.95 5.73 4.05
C GLU A 1 20.96 6.69 2.85
N ASN A 2 19.82 7.28 2.45
CA ASN A 2 19.66 8.08 1.22
C ASN A 2 19.57 9.60 1.46
N LYS A 3 20.33 10.17 2.40
CA LYS A 3 20.21 11.60 2.79
C LYS A 3 20.57 12.60 1.71
N ASP A 4 21.48 12.22 0.81
CA ASP A 4 22.07 13.11 -0.20
C ASP A 4 21.67 12.75 -1.64
N VAL A 5 20.66 11.88 -1.82
CA VAL A 5 20.20 11.46 -3.13
C VAL A 5 18.75 11.87 -3.38
N SER A 6 18.44 12.21 -4.63
CA SER A 6 17.12 12.67 -5.01
C SER A 6 16.06 11.56 -4.94
N GLY A 7 14.93 11.85 -4.33
CA GLY A 7 13.82 10.92 -4.23
C GLY A 7 12.44 11.57 -4.15
N ILE A 8 11.42 10.78 -4.46
CA ILE A 8 10.02 11.21 -4.40
C ILE A 8 9.27 10.32 -3.41
N ILE A 9 8.42 10.94 -2.59
CA ILE A 9 7.53 10.24 -1.67
C ILE A 9 6.10 10.62 -2.03
N TYR A 10 5.31 9.66 -2.48
CA TYR A 10 3.89 9.84 -2.78
C TYR A 10 3.02 9.53 -1.57
N CYS A 11 2.06 10.42 -1.29
CA CYS A 11 1.06 10.28 -0.24
C CYS A 11 -0.36 10.37 -0.81
N ALA A 12 -1.31 9.69 -0.18
CA ALA A 12 -2.71 9.69 -0.59
C ALA A 12 -3.40 11.04 -0.38
N THR A 13 -3.02 11.80 0.65
CA THR A 13 -3.70 13.05 1.05
C THR A 13 -2.74 14.23 1.17
N ARG A 14 -3.29 15.44 0.98
CA ARG A 14 -2.53 16.71 1.15
C ARG A 14 -2.00 16.86 2.58
N LYS A 15 -2.78 16.45 3.59
CA LYS A 15 -2.38 16.53 5.01
C LYS A 15 -1.16 15.66 5.31
N GLU A 16 -1.10 14.47 4.72
CA GLU A 16 0.07 13.59 4.85
C GLU A 16 1.29 14.19 4.17
N VAL A 17 1.12 14.80 2.99
CA VAL A 17 2.20 15.52 2.30
C VAL A 17 2.77 16.64 3.18
N ASP A 18 1.91 17.49 3.74
CA ASP A 18 2.31 18.57 4.63
C ASP A 18 3.05 18.04 5.85
N PHE A 19 2.44 17.09 6.56
CA PHE A 19 3.01 16.49 7.77
C PHE A 19 4.37 15.82 7.51
N LEU A 20 4.45 15.01 6.46
CA LEU A 20 5.68 14.26 6.17
C LEU A 20 6.82 15.18 5.72
N CYS A 21 6.52 16.20 4.91
CA CYS A 21 7.52 17.19 4.51
C CYS A 21 8.08 17.97 5.72
N GLU A 22 7.23 18.38 6.65
CA GLU A 22 7.65 19.03 7.90
C GLU A 22 8.50 18.10 8.77
N LEU A 23 8.10 16.83 8.90
CA LEU A 23 8.84 15.83 9.65
C LEU A 23 10.24 15.58 9.06
N ILE A 24 10.36 15.46 7.74
CA ILE A 24 11.64 15.24 7.05
C ILE A 24 12.56 16.46 7.23
N ASN A 25 12.04 17.67 7.05
CA ASN A 25 12.80 18.91 7.27
C ASN A 25 13.26 19.03 8.74
N SER A 26 12.42 18.64 9.71
CA SER A 26 12.81 18.66 11.13
C SER A 26 13.96 17.69 11.46
N ARG A 27 14.21 16.71 10.60
CA ARG A 27 15.35 15.76 10.70
C ARG A 27 16.60 16.25 9.94
N GLY A 28 16.57 17.48 9.42
CA GLY A 28 17.70 18.08 8.70
C GLY A 28 17.89 17.57 7.26
N ILE A 29 16.85 16.97 6.67
CA ILE A 29 16.85 16.53 5.27
C ILE A 29 16.09 17.56 4.43
N GLY A 30 16.72 18.14 3.40
CA GLY A 30 16.08 19.11 2.51
C GLY A 30 14.90 18.52 1.76
N CYS A 31 13.70 18.98 2.10
CA CYS A 31 12.44 18.48 1.56
C CYS A 31 11.54 19.61 1.11
N THR A 32 10.89 19.42 -0.03
CA THR A 32 9.81 20.29 -0.53
C THR A 32 8.56 19.47 -0.83
N LYS A 33 7.43 20.14 -1.09
CA LYS A 33 6.14 19.49 -1.24
C LYS A 33 5.38 19.91 -2.49
N TYR A 34 4.50 19.02 -3.00
CA TYR A 34 3.67 19.33 -4.16
C TYR A 34 2.28 18.69 -4.05
N HIS A 35 1.24 19.51 -4.06
CA HIS A 35 -0.15 19.06 -4.15
C HIS A 35 -1.06 20.17 -4.66
N ALA A 36 -2.25 19.83 -5.12
CA ALA A 36 -3.22 20.76 -5.71
C ALA A 36 -3.76 21.85 -4.74
N GLY A 37 -3.43 21.81 -3.46
CA GLY A 37 -3.79 22.85 -2.49
C GLY A 37 -2.81 24.02 -2.41
N LEU A 38 -1.63 23.89 -3.04
CA LEU A 38 -0.65 24.97 -3.15
C LEU A 38 -1.03 25.92 -4.29
N SER A 39 -0.59 27.18 -4.20
CA SER A 39 -0.67 28.14 -5.32
C SER A 39 0.19 27.68 -6.50
N ASP A 40 -0.06 28.22 -7.68
CA ASP A 40 0.72 27.90 -8.88
C ASP A 40 2.18 28.32 -8.71
N GLU A 41 2.43 29.46 -8.06
CA GLU A 41 3.75 29.97 -7.77
C GLU A 41 4.52 29.06 -6.81
N GLU A 42 3.89 28.62 -5.72
CA GLU A 42 4.48 27.66 -4.80
C GLU A 42 4.79 26.33 -5.47
N ARG A 43 3.86 25.80 -6.28
CA ARG A 43 4.08 24.55 -7.02
C ARG A 43 5.27 24.66 -7.95
N LYS A 44 5.35 25.75 -8.71
CA LYS A 44 6.46 26.01 -9.64
C LYS A 44 7.79 26.11 -8.90
N LYS A 45 7.85 26.92 -7.83
CA LYS A 45 9.04 27.08 -7.01
C LYS A 45 9.51 25.75 -6.41
N ASN A 46 8.59 25.01 -5.79
CA ASN A 46 8.92 23.74 -5.15
C ASN A 46 9.41 22.70 -6.16
N GLN A 47 8.82 22.68 -7.35
CA GLN A 47 9.27 21.83 -8.44
C GLN A 47 10.66 22.21 -8.93
N GLU A 48 10.94 23.51 -9.13
CA GLU A 48 12.26 24.00 -9.53
C GLU A 48 13.32 23.69 -8.46
N ASP A 49 13.02 23.88 -7.20
CA ASP A 49 13.94 23.60 -6.09
C ASP A 49 14.31 22.10 -6.04
N PHE A 50 13.39 21.19 -6.37
CA PHE A 50 13.67 19.76 -6.49
C PHE A 50 14.41 19.40 -7.78
N VAL A 51 13.99 19.93 -8.93
CA VAL A 51 14.60 19.62 -10.23
C VAL A 51 16.07 20.08 -10.29
N PHE A 52 16.37 21.24 -9.70
CA PHE A 52 17.73 21.81 -9.67
C PHE A 52 18.56 21.41 -8.46
N ASP A 53 18.19 20.32 -7.77
CA ASP A 53 18.94 19.75 -6.64
C ASP A 53 19.18 20.71 -5.45
N LYS A 54 18.33 21.75 -5.28
CA LYS A 54 18.36 22.60 -4.08
C LYS A 54 17.81 21.86 -2.86
N VAL A 55 16.93 20.90 -3.08
CA VAL A 55 16.42 19.95 -2.08
C VAL A 55 16.46 18.55 -2.66
N SER A 56 16.70 17.55 -1.80
CA SER A 56 16.84 16.15 -2.22
C SER A 56 15.52 15.40 -2.23
N VAL A 57 14.50 15.81 -1.47
CA VAL A 57 13.26 15.08 -1.32
C VAL A 57 12.06 15.89 -1.80
N MET A 58 11.22 15.28 -2.63
CA MET A 58 9.90 15.77 -2.97
C MET A 58 8.84 14.90 -2.30
N VAL A 59 7.98 15.48 -1.45
CA VAL A 59 6.78 14.81 -0.95
C VAL A 59 5.56 15.33 -1.70
N ALA A 60 4.78 14.44 -2.31
CA ALA A 60 3.71 14.88 -3.21
C ALA A 60 2.49 13.96 -3.18
N THR A 61 1.35 14.49 -3.64
CA THR A 61 0.25 13.66 -4.13
C THR A 61 0.48 13.26 -5.59
N ASN A 62 -0.36 12.39 -6.14
CA ASN A 62 -0.35 12.00 -7.56
C ASN A 62 -0.47 13.18 -8.55
N ALA A 63 -0.76 14.39 -8.07
CA ALA A 63 -0.73 15.60 -8.88
C ALA A 63 0.69 15.99 -9.36
N PHE A 64 1.73 15.48 -8.69
CA PHE A 64 3.12 15.72 -9.08
C PHE A 64 3.58 14.67 -10.09
N GLY A 65 4.08 15.15 -11.20
CA GLY A 65 4.76 14.22 -12.10
C GLY A 65 4.57 14.48 -13.59
N MET A 66 3.49 15.07 -14.05
CA MET A 66 3.38 15.42 -15.48
C MET A 66 4.45 16.45 -15.85
N GLY A 67 5.31 16.09 -16.82
CA GLY A 67 6.38 16.98 -17.31
C GLY A 67 7.63 17.05 -16.43
N ILE A 68 7.80 16.17 -15.45
CA ILE A 68 9.04 16.10 -14.68
C ILE A 68 10.04 15.19 -15.39
N ASP A 69 11.13 15.78 -15.84
CA ASP A 69 12.27 15.08 -16.41
C ASP A 69 13.51 15.32 -15.55
N LYS A 70 13.61 14.55 -14.45
CA LYS A 70 14.76 14.52 -13.56
C LYS A 70 15.34 13.10 -13.61
N PRO A 71 16.49 12.89 -14.26
CA PRO A 71 17.01 11.54 -14.51
C PRO A 71 17.56 10.85 -13.26
N ASN A 72 18.11 11.60 -12.31
CA ASN A 72 18.84 11.11 -11.14
C ASN A 72 17.98 10.82 -9.91
N ILE A 73 16.71 10.43 -10.08
CA ILE A 73 15.85 10.00 -8.96
C ILE A 73 16.29 8.60 -8.54
N ARG A 74 16.75 8.46 -7.29
CA ARG A 74 17.28 7.20 -6.76
C ARG A 74 16.23 6.36 -6.04
N TYR A 75 15.14 6.98 -5.56
CA TYR A 75 14.05 6.22 -4.95
C TYR A 75 12.69 6.89 -5.19
N VAL A 76 11.69 6.03 -5.29
CA VAL A 76 10.27 6.42 -5.26
C VAL A 76 9.60 5.61 -4.15
N ILE A 77 9.07 6.31 -3.16
CA ILE A 77 8.37 5.70 -2.02
C ILE A 77 6.89 6.04 -2.12
N HIS A 78 6.04 5.03 -2.07
CA HIS A 78 4.60 5.21 -1.85
C HIS A 78 4.30 5.00 -0.37
N ASN A 79 3.99 6.09 0.34
CA ASN A 79 3.62 6.06 1.77
C ASN A 79 2.26 5.41 2.03
N ASN A 80 1.46 5.30 0.98
CA ASN A 80 0.16 4.64 0.97
C ASN A 80 -0.02 3.91 -0.36
N MET A 81 -0.87 2.88 -0.38
CA MET A 81 -1.19 2.17 -1.61
C MET A 81 -1.85 3.10 -2.64
N PRO A 82 -1.32 3.19 -3.88
CA PRO A 82 -1.97 3.91 -4.99
C PRO A 82 -3.34 3.33 -5.32
N LYS A 83 -4.18 4.11 -6.00
CA LYS A 83 -5.53 3.67 -6.36
C LYS A 83 -5.59 2.65 -7.50
N ASN A 84 -4.56 2.60 -8.35
CA ASN A 84 -4.49 1.69 -9.50
C ASN A 84 -3.05 1.46 -9.98
N ILE A 85 -2.86 0.43 -10.77
CA ILE A 85 -1.56 0.01 -11.31
C ILE A 85 -1.01 1.04 -12.30
N GLU A 86 -1.85 1.67 -13.11
CA GLU A 86 -1.41 2.64 -14.12
C GLU A 86 -0.72 3.86 -13.48
N GLY A 87 -1.33 4.41 -12.42
CA GLY A 87 -0.74 5.50 -11.64
C GLY A 87 0.55 5.06 -10.96
N TYR A 88 0.52 3.90 -10.30
CA TYR A 88 1.69 3.31 -9.67
C TYR A 88 2.86 3.15 -10.65
N TYR A 89 2.59 2.56 -11.82
CA TYR A 89 3.61 2.34 -12.85
C TYR A 89 4.21 3.65 -13.38
N GLN A 90 3.37 4.66 -13.63
CA GLN A 90 3.84 5.99 -14.04
C GLN A 90 4.70 6.66 -12.97
N GLU A 91 4.38 6.47 -11.70
CA GLU A 91 5.08 7.08 -10.58
C GLU A 91 6.43 6.38 -10.33
N ILE A 92 6.49 5.05 -10.31
CA ILE A 92 7.76 4.32 -10.18
C ILE A 92 8.67 4.47 -11.41
N GLY A 93 8.10 4.66 -12.60
CA GLY A 93 8.85 4.91 -13.83
C GLY A 93 9.62 6.24 -13.87
N ARG A 94 9.62 7.01 -12.78
CA ARG A 94 10.46 8.21 -12.60
C ARG A 94 11.83 7.88 -12.04
N ALA A 95 11.97 6.75 -11.36
CA ALA A 95 13.22 6.32 -10.77
C ALA A 95 14.19 5.79 -11.83
N GLY A 96 15.47 6.15 -11.72
CA GLY A 96 16.55 5.58 -12.50
C GLY A 96 16.49 5.81 -14.02
N ARG A 97 15.98 6.95 -14.48
CA ARG A 97 15.91 7.26 -15.92
C ARG A 97 17.28 7.42 -16.59
N ASP A 98 18.31 7.62 -15.80
CA ASP A 98 19.71 7.64 -16.24
C ASP A 98 20.35 6.24 -16.34
N GLY A 99 19.58 5.18 -16.05
CA GLY A 99 20.04 3.79 -16.06
C GLY A 99 20.74 3.34 -14.78
N GLU A 100 20.92 4.24 -13.81
CA GLU A 100 21.52 3.89 -12.52
C GLU A 100 20.53 3.18 -11.59
N LYS A 101 21.05 2.37 -10.65
CA LYS A 101 20.25 1.64 -9.68
C LYS A 101 19.34 2.57 -8.90
N SER A 102 18.08 2.20 -8.80
CA SER A 102 17.06 2.93 -8.06
C SER A 102 16.11 1.97 -7.36
N GLU A 103 15.45 2.47 -6.31
CA GLU A 103 14.55 1.67 -5.47
C GLU A 103 13.12 2.20 -5.56
N CYS A 104 12.15 1.28 -5.67
CA CYS A 104 10.74 1.59 -5.62
C CYS A 104 10.12 0.85 -4.43
N ILE A 105 9.63 1.61 -3.45
CA ILE A 105 9.13 1.07 -2.19
C ILE A 105 7.64 1.40 -2.08
N LEU A 106 6.83 0.39 -1.80
CA LEU A 106 5.42 0.55 -1.47
C LEU A 106 5.20 0.17 -0.01
N ILE A 107 4.78 1.14 0.80
CA ILE A 107 4.31 0.91 2.18
C ILE A 107 2.80 0.71 2.11
N PHE A 108 2.33 -0.44 2.60
CA PHE A 108 0.92 -0.81 2.57
C PHE A 108 0.35 -0.98 3.97
N SER A 109 -0.85 -0.47 4.15
CA SER A 109 -1.70 -0.71 5.31
C SER A 109 -3.12 -1.06 4.85
N PRO A 110 -3.83 -2.01 5.50
CA PRO A 110 -5.24 -2.28 5.17
C PRO A 110 -6.14 -1.04 5.24
N GLY A 111 -5.77 -0.02 6.01
CA GLY A 111 -6.44 1.29 6.07
C GLY A 111 -6.38 2.06 4.75
N ASP A 112 -5.36 1.84 3.93
CA ASP A 112 -5.20 2.51 2.63
C ASP A 112 -6.35 2.14 1.69
N VAL A 113 -6.80 0.88 1.73
CA VAL A 113 -7.95 0.42 0.93
C VAL A 113 -9.20 1.24 1.25
N GLN A 114 -9.46 1.51 2.53
CA GLN A 114 -10.62 2.31 2.94
C GLN A 114 -10.47 3.76 2.49
N THR A 115 -9.27 4.31 2.61
CA THR A 115 -8.95 5.66 2.14
C THR A 115 -9.18 5.79 0.64
N GLN A 116 -8.67 4.84 -0.16
CA GLN A 116 -8.85 4.85 -1.61
C GLN A 116 -10.32 4.66 -2.02
N LYS A 117 -11.04 3.75 -1.37
CA LYS A 117 -12.49 3.60 -1.58
C LYS A 117 -13.23 4.90 -1.31
N TYR A 118 -12.97 5.55 -0.21
CA TYR A 118 -13.58 6.83 0.15
C TYR A 118 -13.30 7.91 -0.91
N ILE A 119 -12.05 8.03 -1.38
CA ILE A 119 -11.66 8.98 -2.43
C ILE A 119 -12.43 8.70 -3.75
N ILE A 120 -12.55 7.44 -4.16
CA ILE A 120 -13.29 7.04 -5.36
C ILE A 120 -14.78 7.35 -5.18
N GLU A 121 -15.35 7.02 -4.03
CA GLU A 121 -16.78 7.21 -3.73
C GLU A 121 -17.19 8.67 -3.69
N THR A 122 -16.34 9.54 -3.18
CA THR A 122 -16.63 10.98 -3.07
C THR A 122 -16.21 11.78 -4.31
N GLY A 123 -15.21 11.30 -5.05
CA GLY A 123 -14.65 12.00 -6.21
C GLY A 123 -15.28 11.64 -7.55
N THR A 124 -16.07 10.55 -7.63
CA THR A 124 -16.62 10.05 -8.89
C THR A 124 -18.14 10.01 -8.85
N LEU A 125 -18.78 10.91 -9.59
CA LEU A 125 -20.27 11.00 -9.66
C LEU A 125 -20.91 9.98 -10.62
N ASN A 126 -20.18 9.58 -11.68
CA ASN A 126 -20.69 8.62 -12.66
C ASN A 126 -20.60 7.19 -12.14
N PRO A 127 -21.72 6.42 -12.04
CA PRO A 127 -21.73 5.06 -11.49
C PRO A 127 -20.86 4.06 -12.27
N GLU A 128 -20.83 4.11 -13.59
CA GLU A 128 -20.02 3.19 -14.41
C GLU A 128 -18.53 3.45 -14.20
N ARG A 129 -18.13 4.73 -14.17
CA ARG A 129 -16.77 5.12 -13.89
C ARG A 129 -16.36 4.69 -12.48
N LYS A 130 -17.25 4.79 -11.50
CA LYS A 130 -17.01 4.35 -10.14
C LYS A 130 -16.74 2.84 -10.05
N ILE A 131 -17.55 2.03 -10.74
CA ILE A 131 -17.34 0.59 -10.83
C ILE A 131 -15.96 0.27 -11.42
N ASN A 132 -15.59 0.95 -12.50
CA ASN A 132 -14.28 0.78 -13.13
C ASN A 132 -13.12 1.16 -12.19
N GLU A 133 -13.19 2.31 -11.49
CA GLU A 133 -12.17 2.72 -10.53
C GLU A 133 -12.05 1.72 -9.35
N LEU A 134 -13.17 1.18 -8.86
CA LEU A 134 -13.17 0.14 -7.83
C LEU A 134 -12.57 -1.19 -8.32
N SER A 135 -12.82 -1.57 -9.59
CA SER A 135 -12.20 -2.74 -10.20
C SER A 135 -10.67 -2.56 -10.31
N LYS A 136 -10.21 -1.38 -10.74
CA LYS A 136 -8.77 -1.06 -10.78
C LYS A 136 -8.12 -1.06 -9.40
N LEU A 137 -8.83 -0.57 -8.39
CA LEU A 137 -8.38 -0.65 -7.00
C LEU A 137 -8.25 -2.11 -6.54
N GLN A 138 -9.20 -2.99 -6.92
CA GLN A 138 -9.09 -4.41 -6.62
C GLN A 138 -7.83 -5.02 -7.25
N THR A 139 -7.54 -4.72 -8.52
CA THR A 139 -6.32 -5.22 -9.17
C THR A 139 -5.04 -4.69 -8.50
N MET A 140 -5.04 -3.46 -7.99
CA MET A 140 -3.92 -2.94 -7.19
C MET A 140 -3.76 -3.68 -5.86
N MET A 141 -4.86 -4.06 -5.21
CA MET A 141 -4.83 -4.92 -4.02
C MET A 141 -4.27 -6.30 -4.36
N ASP A 142 -4.69 -6.89 -5.49
CA ASP A 142 -4.20 -8.21 -5.93
C ASP A 142 -2.68 -8.17 -6.17
N LEU A 143 -2.14 -7.07 -6.71
CA LEU A 143 -0.69 -6.85 -6.80
C LEU A 143 -0.03 -6.85 -5.41
N VAL A 144 -0.56 -6.08 -4.47
CA VAL A 144 0.04 -5.95 -3.12
C VAL A 144 0.03 -7.27 -2.35
N TYR A 145 -1.02 -8.08 -2.52
CA TYR A 145 -1.14 -9.40 -1.88
C TYR A 145 -0.53 -10.54 -2.70
N SER A 146 0.05 -10.26 -3.86
CA SER A 146 0.68 -11.28 -4.70
C SER A 146 1.92 -11.88 -4.02
N ASN A 147 2.04 -13.20 -4.07
CA ASN A 147 3.26 -13.92 -3.69
C ASN A 147 4.19 -14.17 -4.90
N GLY A 148 3.76 -13.80 -6.11
CA GLY A 148 4.55 -13.93 -7.34
C GLY A 148 5.38 -12.68 -7.63
N CYS A 149 6.13 -12.74 -8.72
CA CYS A 149 6.96 -11.62 -9.19
C CYS A 149 6.10 -10.36 -9.45
N TYR A 150 6.37 -9.27 -8.74
CA TYR A 150 5.64 -8.02 -8.91
C TYR A 150 5.79 -7.42 -10.31
N ARG A 151 6.98 -7.53 -10.91
CA ARG A 151 7.19 -7.00 -12.26
C ARG A 151 6.40 -7.80 -13.31
N ARG A 152 6.36 -9.13 -13.19
CA ARG A 152 5.51 -9.98 -14.05
C ARG A 152 4.04 -9.60 -13.92
N PHE A 153 3.55 -9.41 -12.69
CA PHE A 153 2.17 -8.99 -12.46
C PHE A 153 1.83 -7.67 -13.17
N ILE A 154 2.70 -6.67 -13.04
CA ILE A 154 2.51 -5.35 -13.67
C ILE A 154 2.56 -5.47 -15.20
N LEU A 155 3.53 -6.19 -15.76
CA LEU A 155 3.65 -6.36 -17.21
C LEU A 155 2.45 -7.11 -17.80
N ASN A 156 2.00 -8.19 -17.15
CA ASN A 156 0.80 -8.91 -17.54
C ASN A 156 -0.45 -8.02 -17.54
N TYR A 157 -0.56 -7.11 -16.57
CA TYR A 157 -1.64 -6.13 -16.54
C TYR A 157 -1.65 -5.24 -17.80
N PHE A 158 -0.50 -4.90 -18.34
CA PHE A 158 -0.37 -4.13 -19.58
C PHE A 158 -0.36 -4.98 -20.85
N GLY A 159 -0.55 -6.30 -20.74
CA GLY A 159 -0.62 -7.22 -21.87
C GLY A 159 0.76 -7.70 -22.37
N GLU A 160 1.80 -7.48 -21.58
CA GLU A 160 3.15 -7.95 -21.86
C GLU A 160 3.48 -9.16 -20.96
N ASP A 161 3.89 -10.28 -21.56
CA ASP A 161 4.23 -11.50 -20.84
C ASP A 161 5.73 -11.59 -20.59
N LEU A 162 6.11 -11.92 -19.36
CA LEU A 162 7.50 -12.12 -18.96
C LEU A 162 7.77 -13.62 -18.89
N GLU A 163 8.72 -14.13 -19.68
CA GLU A 163 9.06 -15.56 -19.72
C GLU A 163 9.57 -16.06 -18.36
N GLU A 164 10.39 -15.24 -17.67
CA GLU A 164 10.97 -15.57 -16.37
C GLU A 164 10.63 -14.50 -15.30
N ASP A 165 10.79 -14.82 -14.03
CA ASP A 165 10.70 -13.87 -12.94
C ASP A 165 11.83 -12.84 -13.00
N CYS A 166 11.58 -11.63 -12.51
CA CYS A 166 12.50 -10.52 -12.69
C CYS A 166 13.79 -10.60 -11.85
N HIS A 167 13.86 -11.49 -10.87
CA HIS A 167 14.98 -11.66 -9.92
C HIS A 167 15.49 -10.34 -9.28
N ASN A 168 14.61 -9.33 -9.20
CA ASN A 168 14.93 -7.99 -8.73
C ASN A 168 13.69 -7.30 -8.14
N CYS A 169 12.84 -8.03 -7.45
CA CYS A 169 11.77 -7.50 -6.61
C CYS A 169 11.72 -8.29 -5.30
N SER A 170 11.15 -7.71 -4.26
CA SER A 170 11.17 -8.31 -2.93
C SER A 170 10.59 -9.74 -2.89
N ASN A 171 9.59 -10.06 -3.72
CA ASN A 171 9.08 -11.43 -3.80
C ASN A 171 10.06 -12.40 -4.47
N CYS A 172 10.84 -11.94 -5.46
CA CYS A 172 11.87 -12.76 -6.10
C CYS A 172 13.12 -12.93 -5.24
N GLU A 173 13.42 -11.93 -4.41
CA GLU A 173 14.60 -11.91 -3.52
C GLU A 173 14.30 -12.53 -2.14
N MET A 174 13.03 -12.85 -1.86
CA MET A 174 12.63 -13.44 -0.59
C MET A 174 13.22 -14.86 -0.46
N GLU A 175 14.14 -15.02 0.48
CA GLU A 175 14.64 -16.33 0.90
C GLU A 175 13.64 -16.97 1.88
N GLY A 176 13.03 -18.07 1.50
CA GLY A 176 12.14 -18.83 2.36
C GLY A 176 11.19 -19.75 1.59
N GLU A 177 10.73 -20.78 2.24
CA GLU A 177 9.70 -21.67 1.70
C GLU A 177 8.31 -21.07 1.97
N LEU A 178 7.47 -21.03 0.93
CA LEU A 178 6.06 -20.71 1.09
C LEU A 178 5.37 -21.83 1.88
N VAL A 179 4.77 -21.49 2.99
CA VAL A 179 4.01 -22.43 3.83
C VAL A 179 2.54 -22.37 3.43
N ASP A 180 1.98 -23.52 3.06
CA ASP A 180 0.55 -23.62 2.78
C ASP A 180 -0.27 -23.42 4.07
N LYS A 181 -1.02 -22.34 4.12
CA LYS A 181 -1.93 -21.96 5.20
C LYS A 181 -3.40 -22.08 4.84
N THR A 182 -3.71 -22.80 3.76
CA THR A 182 -5.08 -22.97 3.25
C THR A 182 -6.04 -23.46 4.32
N ILE A 183 -5.66 -24.47 5.08
CA ILE A 183 -6.52 -25.04 6.15
C ILE A 183 -6.73 -24.04 7.28
N ASP A 184 -5.71 -23.27 7.65
CA ASP A 184 -5.84 -22.25 8.69
C ASP A 184 -6.73 -21.10 8.23
N ALA A 185 -6.59 -20.65 6.98
CA ALA A 185 -7.48 -19.66 6.38
C ALA A 185 -8.92 -20.14 6.33
N GLN A 186 -9.17 -21.42 5.97
CA GLN A 186 -10.51 -22.01 5.99
C GLN A 186 -11.12 -22.03 7.40
N LYS A 187 -10.33 -22.29 8.45
CA LYS A 187 -10.80 -22.22 9.85
C LYS A 187 -11.26 -20.81 10.21
N VAL A 188 -10.47 -19.79 9.86
CA VAL A 188 -10.81 -18.39 10.12
C VAL A 188 -12.08 -17.98 9.37
N ILE A 189 -12.16 -18.26 8.06
CA ILE A 189 -13.32 -17.95 7.21
C ILE A 189 -14.57 -18.66 7.74
N SER A 190 -14.45 -19.94 8.11
CA SER A 190 -15.55 -20.72 8.69
C SER A 190 -16.05 -20.12 10.01
N CYS A 191 -15.13 -19.61 10.83
CA CYS A 191 -15.49 -18.93 12.08
C CYS A 191 -16.30 -17.66 11.79
N VAL A 192 -15.80 -16.79 10.92
CA VAL A 192 -16.47 -15.54 10.52
C VAL A 192 -17.86 -15.83 9.95
N TYR A 193 -17.98 -16.81 9.05
CA TYR A 193 -19.25 -17.20 8.46
C TYR A 193 -20.29 -17.67 9.50
N ARG A 194 -19.87 -18.49 10.49
CA ARG A 194 -20.74 -19.02 11.54
C ARG A 194 -21.18 -17.99 12.56
N MET A 195 -20.44 -16.88 12.71
CA MET A 195 -20.81 -15.78 13.61
C MET A 195 -22.08 -15.02 13.18
N LYS A 196 -22.53 -15.15 11.92
CA LYS A 196 -23.77 -14.59 11.33
C LYS A 196 -23.92 -13.06 11.40
N ARG A 197 -22.98 -12.35 11.98
CA ARG A 197 -22.93 -10.88 12.06
C ARG A 197 -21.48 -10.41 12.14
N PRO A 198 -21.17 -9.17 11.73
CA PRO A 198 -19.81 -8.67 11.77
C PRO A 198 -19.32 -8.46 13.21
N PHE A 199 -18.12 -8.95 13.48
CA PHE A 199 -17.38 -8.70 14.72
C PHE A 199 -15.98 -8.18 14.38
N GLY A 200 -15.39 -7.42 15.30
CA GLY A 200 -13.99 -7.00 15.17
C GLY A 200 -13.03 -8.18 15.35
N ILE A 201 -11.84 -8.05 14.78
CA ILE A 201 -10.78 -9.09 14.76
C ILE A 201 -10.50 -9.68 16.15
N GLY A 202 -10.50 -8.88 17.22
CA GLY A 202 -10.27 -9.35 18.58
C GLY A 202 -11.29 -10.40 19.05
N VAL A 203 -12.57 -10.25 18.66
CA VAL A 203 -13.63 -11.22 19.01
C VAL A 203 -13.45 -12.51 18.20
N ILE A 204 -13.07 -12.41 16.93
CA ILE A 204 -12.79 -13.56 16.06
C ILE A 204 -11.62 -14.38 16.65
N ILE A 205 -10.54 -13.71 17.01
CA ILE A 205 -9.37 -14.34 17.64
C ILE A 205 -9.77 -15.02 18.97
N ASP A 206 -10.54 -14.32 19.79
CA ASP A 206 -11.01 -14.87 21.08
C ASP A 206 -11.83 -16.15 20.90
N VAL A 207 -12.70 -16.23 19.88
CA VAL A 207 -13.47 -17.45 19.56
C VAL A 207 -12.53 -18.55 19.06
N LEU A 208 -11.64 -18.26 18.10
CA LEU A 208 -10.72 -19.24 17.53
C LEU A 208 -9.79 -19.87 18.58
N ARG A 209 -9.46 -19.11 19.62
CA ARG A 209 -8.57 -19.55 20.72
C ARG A 209 -9.28 -20.12 21.94
N ALA A 210 -10.59 -20.28 21.93
CA ALA A 210 -11.39 -20.70 23.08
C ALA A 210 -11.25 -19.75 24.30
N SER A 211 -11.26 -18.45 24.07
CA SER A 211 -11.20 -17.46 25.15
C SER A 211 -12.44 -17.54 26.03
N LYS A 212 -12.24 -17.62 27.34
CA LYS A 212 -13.31 -17.57 28.34
C LYS A 212 -13.77 -16.15 28.66
N ASN A 213 -13.57 -15.21 27.75
CA ASN A 213 -13.99 -13.83 27.89
C ASN A 213 -15.52 -13.78 28.09
N LYS A 214 -15.97 -13.02 29.08
CA LYS A 214 -17.38 -12.84 29.43
C LYS A 214 -18.24 -12.47 28.21
N LYS A 215 -17.73 -11.61 27.33
CA LYS A 215 -18.40 -11.20 26.09
C LYS A 215 -18.64 -12.37 25.14
N ILE A 216 -17.72 -13.32 25.03
CA ILE A 216 -17.85 -14.51 24.15
C ILE A 216 -18.99 -15.41 24.66
N ILE A 217 -19.06 -15.62 25.97
CA ILE A 217 -20.09 -16.44 26.63
C ILE A 217 -21.45 -15.75 26.54
N GLU A 218 -21.58 -14.48 26.85
CA GLU A 218 -22.83 -13.71 26.78
C GLU A 218 -23.42 -13.66 25.36
N LEU A 219 -22.57 -13.72 24.34
CA LEU A 219 -22.95 -13.73 22.94
C LEU A 219 -23.22 -15.16 22.40
N GLY A 220 -23.01 -16.20 23.21
CA GLY A 220 -23.16 -17.60 22.82
C GLY A 220 -22.16 -18.07 21.76
N LEU A 221 -21.03 -17.35 21.61
CA LEU A 221 -20.01 -17.64 20.59
C LEU A 221 -19.12 -18.83 21.00
N ASP A 222 -19.13 -19.21 22.26
CA ASP A 222 -18.51 -20.42 22.81
C ASP A 222 -19.21 -21.72 22.35
N GLN A 223 -20.47 -21.62 21.83
CA GLN A 223 -21.23 -22.75 21.28
C GLN A 223 -20.94 -23.01 19.80
N LEU A 224 -20.15 -22.16 19.15
CA LEU A 224 -19.81 -22.35 17.74
C LEU A 224 -18.87 -23.56 17.57
N SER A 225 -19.09 -24.36 16.54
CA SER A 225 -18.22 -25.50 16.21
C SER A 225 -16.77 -25.06 15.86
N THR A 226 -16.57 -23.78 15.67
CA THR A 226 -15.25 -23.15 15.43
C THR A 226 -14.62 -22.58 16.70
N TYR A 227 -15.25 -22.74 17.86
CA TYR A 227 -14.68 -22.31 19.14
C TYR A 227 -13.46 -23.17 19.50
N GLY A 228 -12.30 -22.55 19.61
CA GLY A 228 -11.07 -23.21 20.00
C GLY A 228 -10.36 -24.04 18.93
N ILE A 229 -10.78 -23.98 17.67
CA ILE A 229 -10.12 -24.78 16.60
C ILE A 229 -8.71 -24.31 16.26
N MET A 230 -8.28 -23.15 16.79
CA MET A 230 -6.93 -22.59 16.66
C MET A 230 -6.33 -22.21 18.03
N LYS A 231 -6.65 -22.95 19.08
CA LYS A 231 -6.19 -22.70 20.46
C LYS A 231 -4.67 -22.68 20.61
N ASP A 232 -3.96 -23.39 19.73
CA ASP A 232 -2.51 -23.53 19.77
C ASP A 232 -1.77 -22.31 19.17
N TYR A 233 -2.50 -21.40 18.50
CA TYR A 233 -1.95 -20.16 18.00
C TYR A 233 -1.86 -19.09 19.10
N SER A 234 -0.81 -18.26 19.07
CA SER A 234 -0.75 -17.06 19.90
C SER A 234 -1.77 -16.02 19.43
N LYS A 235 -2.10 -15.07 20.29
CA LYS A 235 -3.02 -13.96 19.90
C LYS A 235 -2.41 -13.08 18.82
N GLU A 236 -1.13 -12.81 18.95
CA GLU A 236 -0.32 -12.06 17.98
C GLU A 236 -0.24 -12.82 16.66
N GLY A 237 0.10 -14.10 16.67
CA GLY A 237 0.19 -14.92 15.46
C GLY A 237 -1.11 -15.05 14.67
N LEU A 238 -2.29 -15.00 15.35
CA LEU A 238 -3.58 -14.92 14.67
C LEU A 238 -3.94 -13.52 14.19
N LYS A 239 -3.32 -12.49 14.74
CA LYS A 239 -3.52 -11.12 14.28
C LYS A 239 -2.69 -10.82 13.03
N ASP A 240 -1.51 -11.44 12.94
CA ASP A 240 -0.58 -11.30 11.82
C ASP A 240 -0.93 -12.24 10.66
N PHE A 241 -1.76 -13.27 10.93
CA PHE A 241 -2.34 -14.20 9.96
C PHE A 241 -3.50 -13.55 9.17
#